data_cd37195fec93cfb5f17a19f0ea1453b0
#
_entry.id   cd37195fec93cfb5f17a19f0ea1453b0
#
_cell.length_a   1.000
_cell.length_b   1.000
_cell.length_c   1.000
_cell.angle_alpha   90.00
_cell.angle_beta   90.00
_cell.angle_gamma   90.00
#
_symmetry.space_group_name_H-M   'P 1'
#
loop_
_entity.id
_entity.type
_entity.pdbx_description
1 polymer ?
#
loop_
_entity_poly.entity_id
_entity_poly.type
_entity_poly.pdbx_seq_one_letter_code
_entity_poly.pdbx_strand_id
1 'polypeptide(L)' 'MNWDRIAGNWKQAQGKIKEQWGKLTDDDLDKIAGKRDQLAGKIQNTYGIGKDEAEKQVGEWEARHRDADEKA' A
#
# COMPACT_ATOMS: atom_id res chain seq x y z
N MET A 1 2.90 -6.11 -14.18
CA MET A 1 3.02 -4.98 -13.27
C MET A 1 2.73 -5.41 -11.86
N ASN A 2 3.52 -4.96 -10.95
CA ASN A 2 3.51 -5.55 -9.64
C ASN A 2 2.35 -5.11 -8.79
N TRP A 3 1.83 -3.91 -9.04
CA TRP A 3 0.67 -3.48 -8.29
C TRP A 3 -0.56 -4.34 -8.57
N ASP A 4 -0.70 -4.81 -9.81
CA ASP A 4 -1.81 -5.69 -10.15
C ASP A 4 -1.80 -6.96 -9.30
N ARG A 5 -0.60 -7.51 -9.04
CA ARG A 5 -0.48 -8.68 -8.19
C ARG A 5 -0.84 -8.36 -6.75
N ILE A 6 -0.40 -7.22 -6.26
CA ILE A 6 -0.72 -6.77 -4.91
C ILE A 6 -2.23 -6.58 -4.78
N ALA A 7 -2.84 -5.94 -5.76
CA ALA A 7 -4.28 -5.71 -5.74
C ALA A 7 -5.06 -7.02 -5.81
N GLY A 8 -4.57 -7.96 -6.61
CA GLY A 8 -5.20 -9.27 -6.74
C GLY A 8 -5.16 -10.09 -5.46
N ASN A 9 -4.21 -9.80 -4.57
CA ASN A 9 -4.10 -10.46 -3.28
C ASN A 9 -4.30 -9.45 -2.16
N TRP A 10 -5.33 -8.62 -2.29
CA TRP A 10 -5.48 -7.45 -1.43
C TRP A 10 -5.56 -7.81 0.05
N LYS A 11 -6.23 -8.90 0.40
CA LYS A 11 -6.33 -9.31 1.80
C LYS A 11 -4.96 -9.57 2.41
N GLN A 12 -4.09 -10.26 1.67
CA GLN A 12 -2.73 -10.48 2.16
C GLN A 12 -1.94 -9.18 2.21
N ALA A 13 -2.12 -8.34 1.20
CA ALA A 13 -1.42 -7.06 1.14
C ALA A 13 -1.82 -6.15 2.31
N GLN A 14 -3.07 -6.23 2.76
CA GLN A 14 -3.52 -5.39 3.87
C GLN A 14 -2.67 -5.57 5.11
N GLY A 15 -2.33 -6.80 5.44
CA GLY A 15 -1.49 -7.06 6.60
C GLY A 15 -0.13 -6.42 6.48
N LYS A 16 0.48 -6.53 5.31
CA LYS A 16 1.80 -5.95 5.07
C LYS A 16 1.76 -4.43 5.04
N ILE A 17 0.68 -3.87 4.48
CA ILE A 17 0.51 -2.43 4.46
C ILE A 17 0.37 -1.89 5.89
N LYS A 18 -0.37 -2.59 6.74
CA LYS A 18 -0.53 -2.17 8.12
C LYS A 18 0.79 -2.23 8.89
N GLU A 19 1.68 -3.14 8.52
CA GLU A 19 3.00 -3.17 9.13
C GLU A 19 3.82 -1.93 8.77
N GLN A 20 3.69 -1.48 7.53
CA GLN A 20 4.43 -0.31 7.07
C GLN A 20 3.78 1.00 7.54
N TRP A 21 2.46 1.06 7.49
CA TRP A 21 1.70 2.26 7.86
C TRP A 21 0.70 1.88 8.96
N GLY A 22 1.19 1.83 10.19
CA GLY A 22 0.42 1.32 11.31
C GLY A 22 -0.84 2.11 11.64
N LYS A 23 -0.92 3.36 11.19
CA LYS A 23 -2.12 4.16 11.45
C LYS A 23 -3.29 3.83 10.54
N LEU A 24 -3.05 3.07 9.48
CA LEU A 24 -4.15 2.67 8.59
C LEU A 24 -4.91 1.50 9.22
N THR A 25 -6.23 1.53 9.09
CA THR A 25 -7.09 0.49 9.66
C THR A 25 -7.56 -0.47 8.57
N ASP A 26 -8.10 -1.61 9.00
CA ASP A 26 -8.68 -2.57 8.06
C ASP A 26 -9.82 -1.93 7.25
N ASP A 27 -10.66 -1.11 7.91
CA ASP A 27 -11.73 -0.43 7.21
C ASP A 27 -11.19 0.49 6.11
N ASP A 28 -10.13 1.22 6.42
CA ASP A 28 -9.50 2.09 5.43
C ASP A 28 -9.04 1.30 4.22
N LEU A 29 -8.39 0.17 4.49
CA LEU A 29 -7.83 -0.65 3.41
C LEU A 29 -8.93 -1.35 2.61
N ASP A 30 -10.02 -1.73 3.26
CA ASP A 30 -11.16 -2.30 2.55
C ASP A 30 -11.76 -1.27 1.58
N LYS A 31 -11.83 -0.02 1.99
CA LYS A 31 -12.36 1.04 1.13
C LYS A 31 -11.43 1.33 -0.04
N ILE A 32 -10.14 1.24 0.18
CA ILE A 32 -9.15 1.43 -0.88
C ILE A 32 -9.28 0.33 -1.92
N ALA A 33 -9.52 -0.91 -1.48
CA ALA A 33 -9.87 -2.02 -2.37
C ALA A 33 -8.86 -2.21 -3.50
N GLY A 34 -7.59 -2.07 -3.20
CA GLY A 34 -6.52 -2.33 -4.18
C GLY A 34 -6.21 -1.17 -5.09
N LYS A 35 -6.81 -0.01 -4.91
CA LYS A 35 -6.55 1.16 -5.76
C LYS A 35 -5.37 1.95 -5.22
N ARG A 36 -4.29 1.97 -6.00
CA ARG A 36 -3.04 2.58 -5.58
C ARG A 36 -3.20 4.08 -5.28
N ASP A 37 -3.96 4.78 -6.11
CA ASP A 37 -4.18 6.21 -5.92
C ASP A 37 -4.85 6.50 -4.58
N GLN A 38 -5.82 5.67 -4.23
CA GLN A 38 -6.53 5.85 -2.98
C GLN A 38 -5.66 5.51 -1.78
N LEU A 39 -4.78 4.52 -1.92
CA LEU A 39 -3.84 4.22 -0.86
C LEU A 39 -2.91 5.40 -0.61
N ALA A 40 -2.34 5.96 -1.66
CA ALA A 40 -1.45 7.11 -1.53
C ALA A 40 -2.17 8.29 -0.90
N GLY A 41 -3.41 8.54 -1.31
CA GLY A 41 -4.20 9.62 -0.74
C GLY A 41 -4.50 9.42 0.74
N LYS A 42 -4.75 8.19 1.14
CA LYS A 42 -5.00 7.88 2.55
C LYS A 42 -3.75 8.10 3.38
N ILE A 43 -2.60 7.70 2.86
CA ILE A 43 -1.32 7.93 3.53
C ILE A 43 -1.07 9.42 3.68
N GLN A 44 -1.31 10.21 2.63
CA GLN A 44 -1.18 11.66 2.71
C GLN A 44 -1.98 12.24 3.86
N ASN A 45 -3.25 11.88 3.93
CA ASN A 45 -4.15 12.45 4.93
C ASN A 45 -3.79 11.97 6.32
N THR A 46 -3.48 10.69 6.46
CA THR A 46 -3.25 10.10 7.78
C THR A 46 -1.95 10.58 8.40
N TYR A 47 -0.92 10.76 7.58
CA TYR A 47 0.42 11.13 8.08
C TYR A 47 0.75 12.60 7.84
N GLY A 48 -0.12 13.33 7.15
CA GLY A 48 0.11 14.75 6.92
C GLY A 48 1.28 15.04 6.02
N ILE A 49 1.52 14.19 5.01
CA ILE A 49 2.64 14.36 4.09
C ILE A 49 2.13 14.73 2.70
N GLY A 50 3.04 15.18 1.84
CA GLY A 50 2.67 15.56 0.48
C GLY A 50 2.43 14.35 -0.40
N LYS A 51 1.83 14.62 -1.56
CA LYS A 51 1.52 13.56 -2.51
C LYS A 51 2.78 12.87 -3.00
N ASP A 52 3.82 13.63 -3.31
CA ASP A 52 5.06 13.07 -3.81
C ASP A 52 5.68 12.12 -2.80
N GLU A 53 5.66 12.52 -1.53
CA GLU A 53 6.22 11.67 -0.48
C GLU A 53 5.39 10.41 -0.32
N ALA A 54 4.06 10.53 -0.34
CA ALA A 54 3.20 9.36 -0.22
C ALA A 54 3.42 8.38 -1.35
N GLU A 55 3.51 8.88 -2.58
CA GLU A 55 3.75 8.03 -3.74
C GLU A 55 5.12 7.37 -3.69
N LYS A 56 6.12 8.11 -3.21
CA LYS A 56 7.45 7.54 -3.05
C LYS A 56 7.41 6.37 -2.07
N GLN A 57 6.75 6.54 -0.94
CA GLN A 57 6.66 5.48 0.06
C GLN A 57 5.94 4.25 -0.49
N VAL A 58 4.85 4.47 -1.20
CA VAL A 58 4.11 3.36 -1.81
C VAL A 58 4.96 2.63 -2.83
N GLY A 59 5.69 3.38 -3.66
CA GLY A 59 6.55 2.77 -4.67
C GLY A 59 7.68 1.95 -4.07
N GLU A 60 8.30 2.46 -2.99
CA GLU A 60 9.37 1.73 -2.32
C GLU A 60 8.83 0.45 -1.66
N TRP A 61 7.66 0.56 -1.05
CA TRP A 61 7.02 -0.61 -0.43
C TRP A 61 6.69 -1.66 -1.50
N GLU A 62 6.14 -1.21 -2.60
CA GLU A 62 5.79 -2.09 -3.71
C GLU A 62 7.01 -2.85 -4.22
N ALA A 63 8.12 -2.15 -4.39
CA ALA A 63 9.34 -2.77 -4.89
C ALA A 63 9.86 -3.86 -3.96
N ARG A 64 9.81 -3.59 -2.65
CA ARG A 64 10.29 -4.57 -1.68
C ARG A 64 9.42 -5.82 -1.64
N HIS A 65 8.12 -5.65 -1.73
CA HIS A 65 7.21 -6.79 -1.66
C HIS A 65 7.13 -7.56 -2.95
N ARG A 66 7.42 -6.89 -4.06
CA ARG A 66 7.56 -7.56 -5.34
C ARG A 66 8.72 -8.56 -5.30
N ASP A 67 9.85 -8.12 -4.79
CA ASP A 67 11.04 -8.98 -4.69
C ASP A 67 10.76 -10.19 -3.80
N ALA A 68 10.06 -9.98 -2.70
CA ALA A 68 9.70 -11.07 -1.81
C ALA A 68 8.79 -12.09 -2.50
N ASP A 69 7.82 -11.59 -3.27
CA ASP A 69 6.92 -12.46 -4.01
C ASP A 69 7.66 -13.30 -5.03
N GLU A 70 8.61 -12.70 -5.73
CA GLU A 70 9.37 -13.41 -6.74
C GLU A 70 10.21 -14.53 -6.15
N LYS A 71 10.67 -14.35 -4.94
CA LYS A 71 11.45 -15.38 -4.28
C LYS A 71 10.61 -16.52 -3.74
N ALA A 72 9.39 -16.24 -3.46
CA ALA A 72 8.47 -17.23 -2.96
C ALA A 72 8.02 -18.15 -4.07
#